data_e3d6c0e53c52ad8482d9da384544ff9c
#
_entry.id   e3d6c0e53c52ad8482d9da384544ff9c
#
_cell.length_a   1.000
_cell.length_b   1.000
_cell.length_c   1.000
_cell.angle_alpha   90.00
_cell.angle_beta   90.00
_cell.angle_gamma   90.00
#
_symmetry.space_group_name_H-M   'P 1'
#
loop_
_entity.id
_entity.type
_entity.pdbx_description
1 polymer ?
#
loop_
_entity_poly.entity_id
_entity_poly.type
_entity_poly.pdbx_seq_one_letter_code
_entity_poly.pdbx_strand_id
1 'polypeptide(L)'
;MIRRPPAEIVASLLAATTVIIALPPFNLPPWAVFVSWAGTFAAGGPKPDVLGRIWLAMPVGSTYAMVIALAFERASYSYSGPSLVIAQMIILFSLNTCLMYTGRLSIFSFIPGMFFGFASYFATLFGGFGPAPHNLYAAWIAAVLMNAVGPFYAWLSVKLGAHT
;
A
#
# COMPACT_ATOMS: atom_id res chain seq x y z
N MET A 1 26.98 27.17 -10.12
CA MET A 1 26.46 25.81 -9.78
C MET A 1 25.37 25.98 -8.75
N ILE A 2 24.13 25.64 -9.07
CA ILE A 2 23.03 25.64 -8.11
C ILE A 2 23.27 24.43 -7.19
N ARG A 3 23.57 24.67 -5.91
CA ARG A 3 23.70 23.61 -4.90
C ARG A 3 22.31 22.95 -4.73
N ARG A 4 22.24 21.62 -4.89
CA ARG A 4 21.01 20.87 -4.56
C ARG A 4 20.72 21.01 -3.07
N PRO A 5 19.43 21.14 -2.68
CA PRO A 5 19.04 21.18 -1.28
C PRO A 5 19.35 19.85 -0.58
N PRO A 6 19.57 19.85 0.75
CA PRO A 6 19.72 18.61 1.52
C PRO A 6 18.57 17.63 1.28
N ALA A 7 18.88 16.33 1.25
CA ALA A 7 17.90 15.28 0.96
C ALA A 7 16.73 15.30 1.95
N GLU A 8 17.01 15.62 3.23
CA GLU A 8 16.03 15.72 4.30
C GLU A 8 14.99 16.82 4.03
N ILE A 9 15.44 17.96 3.53
CA ILE A 9 14.53 19.08 3.20
C ILE A 9 13.63 18.69 2.01
N VAL A 10 14.21 18.05 0.98
CA VAL A 10 13.43 17.58 -0.17
C VAL A 10 12.39 16.55 0.26
N ALA A 11 12.79 15.56 1.04
CA ALA A 11 11.88 14.54 1.55
C ALA A 11 10.75 15.15 2.41
N SER A 12 11.08 16.10 3.28
CA SER A 12 10.09 16.79 4.13
C SER A 12 9.11 17.62 3.31
N LEU A 13 9.57 18.32 2.28
CA LEU A 13 8.70 19.07 1.37
C LEU A 13 7.76 18.14 0.59
N LEU A 14 8.27 17.03 0.07
CA LEU A 14 7.45 16.03 -0.60
C LEU A 14 6.43 15.41 0.38
N ALA A 15 6.85 15.09 1.60
CA ALA A 15 5.93 14.61 2.64
C ALA A 15 4.81 15.62 2.93
N ALA A 16 5.11 16.91 3.02
CA ALA A 16 4.11 17.94 3.25
C ALA A 16 3.05 18.01 2.12
N THR A 17 3.41 17.69 0.87
CA THR A 17 2.44 17.67 -0.23
C THR A 17 1.38 16.59 -0.09
N THR A 18 1.64 15.53 0.69
CA THR A 18 0.65 14.46 0.93
C THR A 18 -0.56 14.93 1.73
N VAL A 19 -0.46 16.04 2.45
CA VAL A 19 -1.60 16.66 3.15
C VAL A 19 -2.69 17.05 2.16
N ILE A 20 -2.30 17.55 0.98
CA ILE A 20 -3.25 17.95 -0.09
C ILE A 20 -4.04 16.73 -0.59
N ILE A 21 -3.39 15.57 -0.66
CA ILE A 21 -4.01 14.30 -1.11
C ILE A 21 -5.13 13.87 -0.15
N ALA A 22 -4.98 14.15 1.14
CA ALA A 22 -5.96 13.79 2.17
C ALA A 22 -7.16 14.74 2.25
N LEU A 23 -7.12 15.89 1.57
CA LEU A 23 -8.21 16.87 1.61
C LEU A 23 -9.43 16.43 0.79
N PRO A 24 -10.67 16.84 1.20
CA PRO A 24 -11.85 16.70 0.36
C PRO A 24 -11.67 17.40 -1.00
N PRO A 25 -12.29 16.89 -2.07
CA PRO A 25 -13.23 15.77 -2.09
C PRO A 25 -12.60 14.38 -2.19
N PHE A 26 -11.28 14.27 -2.32
CA PHE A 26 -10.62 13.01 -2.63
C PHE A 26 -10.44 12.12 -1.40
N ASN A 27 -10.14 12.71 -0.25
CA ASN A 27 -9.92 11.99 1.02
C ASN A 27 -9.00 10.76 0.85
N LEU A 28 -7.94 10.87 0.03
CA LEU A 28 -7.07 9.74 -0.31
C LEU A 28 -6.07 9.44 0.81
N PRO A 29 -5.64 8.17 0.98
CA PRO A 29 -4.81 7.75 2.11
C PRO A 29 -3.34 8.19 1.94
N PRO A 30 -2.85 9.20 2.69
CA PRO A 30 -1.47 9.68 2.56
C PRO A 30 -0.45 8.64 3.03
N TRP A 31 -0.79 7.79 4.01
CA TRP A 31 0.10 6.73 4.48
C TRP A 31 0.45 5.70 3.40
N ALA A 32 -0.43 5.45 2.44
CA ALA A 32 -0.14 4.53 1.35
C ALA A 32 1.03 5.03 0.49
N VAL A 33 1.15 6.36 0.31
CA VAL A 33 2.31 6.99 -0.33
C VAL A 33 3.57 6.74 0.50
N PHE A 34 3.51 6.95 1.83
CA PHE A 34 4.67 6.74 2.70
C PHE A 34 5.12 5.29 2.76
N VAL A 35 4.17 4.35 2.86
CA VAL A 35 4.46 2.91 2.92
C VAL A 35 5.16 2.45 1.64
N SER A 36 4.66 2.87 0.48
CA SER A 36 5.27 2.50 -0.80
C SER A 36 6.57 3.26 -1.07
N TRP A 37 6.70 4.50 -0.61
CA TRP A 37 7.95 5.25 -0.65
C TRP A 37 9.04 4.58 0.19
N ALA A 38 8.75 4.28 1.46
CA ALA A 38 9.66 3.54 2.34
C ALA A 38 9.98 2.14 1.78
N GLY A 39 8.97 1.43 1.26
CA GLY A 39 9.11 0.13 0.61
C GLY A 39 10.06 0.16 -0.59
N THR A 40 10.06 1.26 -1.35
CA THR A 40 10.98 1.45 -2.48
C THR A 40 12.44 1.52 -2.00
N PHE A 41 12.71 2.24 -0.91
CA PHE A 41 14.05 2.28 -0.33
C PHE A 41 14.45 0.95 0.30
N ALA A 42 13.54 0.28 1.00
CA ALA A 42 13.78 -1.04 1.57
C ALA A 42 14.09 -2.10 0.50
N ALA A 43 13.57 -1.93 -0.72
CA ALA A 43 13.83 -2.80 -1.86
C ALA A 43 15.14 -2.47 -2.63
N GLY A 44 15.90 -1.45 -2.22
CA GLY A 44 17.17 -1.07 -2.85
C GLY A 44 17.18 0.28 -3.56
N GLY A 45 16.19 1.13 -3.30
CA GLY A 45 16.04 2.49 -3.82
C GLY A 45 15.32 2.57 -5.17
N PRO A 46 15.08 3.77 -5.70
CA PRO A 46 14.24 3.98 -6.86
C PRO A 46 14.95 3.67 -8.20
N LYS A 47 15.39 2.44 -8.36
CA LYS A 47 15.94 1.90 -9.61
C LYS A 47 14.82 1.31 -10.46
N PRO A 48 14.95 1.28 -11.80
CA PRO A 48 13.89 0.79 -12.70
C PRO A 48 13.37 -0.62 -12.36
N ASP A 49 14.27 -1.55 -12.01
CA ASP A 49 13.93 -2.90 -11.61
C ASP A 49 13.19 -2.97 -10.27
N VAL A 50 13.56 -2.11 -9.31
CA VAL A 50 12.89 -1.99 -8.02
C VAL A 50 11.51 -1.37 -8.18
N LEU A 51 11.38 -0.30 -8.95
CA LEU A 51 10.10 0.35 -9.23
C LEU A 51 9.12 -0.63 -9.86
N GLY A 52 9.56 -1.42 -10.85
CA GLY A 52 8.74 -2.46 -11.47
C GLY A 52 8.25 -3.50 -10.47
N ARG A 53 9.12 -3.98 -9.57
CA ARG A 53 8.75 -4.96 -8.53
C ARG A 53 7.74 -4.40 -7.52
N ILE A 54 7.90 -3.14 -7.10
CA ILE A 54 6.97 -2.48 -6.16
C ILE A 54 5.60 -2.31 -6.81
N TRP A 55 5.55 -1.78 -8.02
CA TRP A 55 4.29 -1.54 -8.73
C TRP A 55 3.53 -2.82 -9.08
N LEU A 56 4.21 -3.96 -9.17
CA LEU A 56 3.56 -5.26 -9.34
C LEU A 56 3.14 -5.89 -8.00
N ALA A 57 4.00 -5.86 -6.99
CA ALA A 57 3.77 -6.56 -5.74
C ALA A 57 2.66 -5.90 -4.89
N MET A 58 2.64 -4.57 -4.78
CA MET A 58 1.70 -3.89 -3.89
C MET A 58 0.23 -4.04 -4.32
N PRO A 59 -0.15 -3.89 -5.61
CA PRO A 59 -1.52 -4.16 -6.03
C PRO A 59 -1.98 -5.60 -5.77
N VAL A 60 -1.07 -6.58 -5.92
CA VAL A 60 -1.38 -7.98 -5.59
C VAL A 60 -1.73 -8.12 -4.11
N GLY A 61 -0.91 -7.55 -3.22
CA GLY A 61 -1.18 -7.56 -1.78
C GLY A 61 -2.49 -6.87 -1.42
N SER A 62 -2.76 -5.69 -1.99
CA SER A 62 -4.03 -4.97 -1.82
C SER A 62 -5.23 -5.77 -2.30
N THR A 63 -5.07 -6.54 -3.39
CA THR A 63 -6.14 -7.41 -3.93
C THR A 63 -6.44 -8.57 -2.99
N TYR A 64 -5.41 -9.25 -2.46
CA TYR A 64 -5.62 -10.29 -1.45
C TYR A 64 -6.31 -9.75 -0.20
N ALA A 65 -5.93 -8.57 0.27
CA ALA A 65 -6.56 -7.91 1.41
C ALA A 65 -8.04 -7.59 1.14
N MET A 66 -8.38 -7.09 -0.06
CA MET A 66 -9.76 -6.86 -0.48
C MET A 66 -10.57 -8.16 -0.52
N VAL A 67 -10.02 -9.24 -1.06
CA VAL A 67 -10.69 -10.55 -1.09
C VAL A 67 -10.94 -11.08 0.33
N ILE A 68 -9.99 -10.89 1.25
CA ILE A 68 -10.16 -11.24 2.66
C ILE A 68 -11.29 -10.40 3.30
N ALA A 69 -11.32 -9.09 3.06
CA ALA A 69 -12.35 -8.22 3.59
C ALA A 69 -13.75 -8.61 3.08
N LEU A 70 -13.87 -8.92 1.78
CA LEU A 70 -15.12 -9.45 1.18
C LEU A 70 -15.53 -10.78 1.81
N ALA A 71 -14.58 -11.67 2.05
CA ALA A 71 -14.88 -12.98 2.69
C ALA A 71 -15.27 -12.79 4.15
N PHE A 72 -14.69 -11.85 4.89
CA PHE A 72 -15.09 -11.50 6.25
C PHE A 72 -16.52 -10.95 6.29
N GLU A 73 -16.85 -10.04 5.37
CA GLU A 73 -18.22 -9.53 5.25
C GLU A 73 -19.20 -10.68 4.98
N ARG A 74 -18.91 -11.57 4.07
CA ARG A 74 -19.75 -12.75 3.80
C ARG A 74 -19.89 -13.67 4.99
N ALA A 75 -18.81 -13.92 5.72
CA ALA A 75 -18.85 -14.76 6.91
C ALA A 75 -19.75 -14.16 8.00
N SER A 76 -19.79 -12.83 8.14
CA SER A 76 -20.63 -12.15 9.15
C SER A 76 -22.13 -12.32 8.95
N TYR A 77 -22.60 -12.70 7.74
CA TYR A 77 -24.01 -13.03 7.50
C TYR A 77 -24.40 -14.42 8.05
N SER A 78 -23.44 -15.32 8.20
CA SER A 78 -23.70 -16.73 8.61
C SER A 78 -23.20 -17.06 9.99
N TYR A 79 -22.24 -16.31 10.51
CA TYR A 79 -21.57 -16.57 11.78
C TYR A 79 -21.60 -15.34 12.69
N SER A 80 -21.58 -15.55 14.00
CA SER A 80 -21.51 -14.50 15.02
C SER A 80 -20.68 -14.96 16.23
N GLY A 81 -20.23 -14.00 17.06
CA GLY A 81 -19.46 -14.30 18.27
C GLY A 81 -18.19 -15.14 17.97
N PRO A 82 -17.87 -16.14 18.80
CA PRO A 82 -16.65 -16.94 18.63
C PRO A 82 -16.57 -17.69 17.31
N SER A 83 -17.69 -18.13 16.74
CA SER A 83 -17.71 -18.84 15.45
C SER A 83 -17.32 -17.93 14.29
N LEU A 84 -17.68 -16.64 14.33
CA LEU A 84 -17.23 -15.66 13.35
C LEU A 84 -15.72 -15.46 13.44
N VAL A 85 -15.16 -15.34 14.63
CA VAL A 85 -13.71 -15.21 14.83
C VAL A 85 -12.97 -16.40 14.23
N ILE A 86 -13.43 -17.63 14.49
CA ILE A 86 -12.83 -18.84 13.92
C ILE A 86 -12.91 -18.82 12.39
N ALA A 87 -14.07 -18.47 11.83
CA ALA A 87 -14.23 -18.35 10.38
C ALA A 87 -13.27 -17.32 9.77
N GLN A 88 -13.12 -16.16 10.40
CA GLN A 88 -12.17 -15.13 9.97
C GLN A 88 -10.70 -15.60 10.05
N MET A 89 -10.34 -16.34 11.10
CA MET A 89 -8.99 -16.94 11.21
C MET A 89 -8.71 -17.93 10.07
N ILE A 90 -9.67 -18.78 9.73
CA ILE A 90 -9.54 -19.76 8.63
C ILE A 90 -9.42 -19.03 7.28
N ILE A 91 -10.24 -18.02 7.03
CA ILE A 91 -10.21 -17.20 5.81
C ILE A 91 -8.83 -16.52 5.69
N LEU A 92 -8.39 -15.84 6.76
CA LEU A 92 -7.10 -15.15 6.76
C LEU A 92 -5.96 -16.13 6.53
N PHE A 93 -5.92 -17.25 7.25
CA PHE A 93 -4.91 -18.29 7.07
C PHE A 93 -4.83 -18.77 5.62
N SER A 94 -5.99 -19.12 5.04
CA SER A 94 -6.05 -19.70 3.70
C SER A 94 -5.59 -18.69 2.63
N LEU A 95 -6.15 -17.49 2.65
CA LEU A 95 -5.85 -16.46 1.64
C LEU A 95 -4.44 -15.86 1.82
N ASN A 96 -3.96 -15.72 3.06
CA ASN A 96 -2.57 -15.31 3.29
C ASN A 96 -1.58 -16.40 2.84
N THR A 97 -1.92 -17.67 3.01
CA THR A 97 -1.14 -18.78 2.46
C THR A 97 -1.06 -18.68 0.92
N CYS A 98 -2.19 -18.42 0.25
CA CYS A 98 -2.22 -18.21 -1.21
C CYS A 98 -1.35 -17.02 -1.62
N LEU A 99 -1.40 -15.90 -0.88
CA LEU A 99 -0.53 -14.74 -1.12
C LEU A 99 0.95 -15.15 -1.04
N MET A 100 1.34 -15.88 0.00
CA MET A 100 2.72 -16.37 0.15
C MET A 100 3.15 -17.30 -0.99
N TYR A 101 2.25 -18.17 -1.47
CA TYR A 101 2.52 -19.02 -2.65
C TYR A 101 2.65 -18.20 -3.93
N THR A 102 1.86 -17.13 -4.10
CA THR A 102 2.01 -16.18 -5.22
C THR A 102 3.42 -15.59 -5.27
N GLY A 103 4.03 -15.32 -4.11
CA GLY A 103 5.40 -14.83 -4.00
C GLY A 103 6.49 -15.80 -4.49
N ARG A 104 6.18 -17.08 -4.75
CA ARG A 104 7.09 -18.03 -5.39
C ARG A 104 7.26 -17.81 -6.89
N LEU A 105 6.31 -17.11 -7.51
CA LEU A 105 6.43 -16.69 -8.91
C LEU A 105 7.47 -15.58 -9.01
N SER A 106 8.42 -15.71 -9.92
CA SER A 106 9.54 -14.77 -10.07
C SER A 106 9.11 -13.31 -10.22
N ILE A 107 8.00 -13.08 -10.92
CA ILE A 107 7.44 -11.75 -11.16
C ILE A 107 6.88 -11.10 -9.87
N PHE A 108 6.47 -11.91 -8.88
CA PHE A 108 5.89 -11.48 -7.60
C PHE A 108 6.80 -11.80 -6.41
N SER A 109 8.08 -12.06 -6.65
CA SER A 109 9.03 -12.50 -5.62
C SER A 109 9.30 -11.47 -4.51
N PHE A 110 8.85 -10.21 -4.68
CA PHE A 110 8.98 -9.20 -3.64
C PHE A 110 7.82 -9.28 -2.62
N ILE A 111 7.85 -10.34 -1.80
CA ILE A 111 6.84 -10.62 -0.76
C ILE A 111 6.62 -9.43 0.20
N PRO A 112 7.66 -8.73 0.73
CA PRO A 112 7.44 -7.55 1.57
C PRO A 112 6.57 -6.48 0.89
N GLY A 113 6.74 -6.27 -0.42
CA GLY A 113 5.90 -5.34 -1.19
C GLY A 113 4.43 -5.76 -1.23
N MET A 114 4.13 -7.06 -1.33
CA MET A 114 2.74 -7.54 -1.22
C MET A 114 2.16 -7.24 0.16
N PHE A 115 2.91 -7.44 1.25
CA PHE A 115 2.46 -7.09 2.60
C PHE A 115 2.29 -5.58 2.80
N PHE A 116 3.11 -4.75 2.17
CA PHE A 116 2.90 -3.29 2.20
C PHE A 116 1.59 -2.89 1.52
N GLY A 117 1.27 -3.48 0.37
CA GLY A 117 -0.01 -3.27 -0.30
C GLY A 117 -1.19 -3.77 0.53
N PHE A 118 -1.04 -4.95 1.14
CA PHE A 118 -2.01 -5.55 2.05
C PHE A 118 -2.34 -4.63 3.24
N ALA A 119 -1.31 -4.15 3.93
CA ALA A 119 -1.46 -3.23 5.06
C ALA A 119 -2.06 -1.88 4.63
N SER A 120 -1.63 -1.33 3.50
CA SER A 120 -2.18 -0.08 2.95
C SER A 120 -3.69 -0.19 2.69
N TYR A 121 -4.15 -1.30 2.14
CA TYR A 121 -5.57 -1.51 1.90
C TYR A 121 -6.39 -1.52 3.20
N PHE A 122 -6.00 -2.33 4.18
CA PHE A 122 -6.74 -2.39 5.44
C PHE A 122 -6.72 -1.06 6.20
N ALA A 123 -5.58 -0.37 6.23
CA ALA A 123 -5.51 0.95 6.83
C ALA A 123 -6.44 1.96 6.13
N THR A 124 -6.56 1.87 4.79
CA THR A 124 -7.46 2.72 4.00
C THR A 124 -8.92 2.40 4.28
N LEU A 125 -9.28 1.11 4.26
CA LEU A 125 -10.66 0.66 4.49
C LEU A 125 -11.14 1.01 5.89
N PHE A 126 -10.39 0.62 6.92
CA PHE A 126 -10.78 0.82 8.32
C PHE A 126 -10.62 2.28 8.77
N GLY A 127 -9.68 3.01 8.17
CA GLY A 127 -9.54 4.45 8.40
C GLY A 127 -10.61 5.31 7.72
N GLY A 128 -11.48 4.71 6.89
CA GLY A 128 -12.54 5.45 6.20
C GLY A 128 -12.02 6.41 5.13
N PHE A 129 -10.86 6.12 4.52
CA PHE A 129 -10.28 6.91 3.46
C PHE A 129 -10.72 6.43 2.07
N GLY A 130 -10.63 7.35 1.11
CA GLY A 130 -11.09 7.15 -0.26
C GLY A 130 -12.39 7.93 -0.54
N PRO A 131 -12.81 7.95 -1.81
CA PRO A 131 -13.98 8.73 -2.25
C PRO A 131 -15.31 8.21 -1.67
N ALA A 132 -15.35 6.98 -1.18
CA ALA A 132 -16.47 6.38 -0.46
C ALA A 132 -15.93 5.67 0.79
N PRO A 133 -16.00 6.30 1.98
CA PRO A 133 -15.50 5.74 3.23
C PRO A 133 -16.07 4.35 3.53
N HIS A 134 -15.21 3.45 4.02
CA HIS A 134 -15.54 2.05 4.36
C HIS A 134 -16.08 1.19 3.20
N ASN A 135 -16.07 1.70 1.97
CA ASN A 135 -16.41 0.91 0.80
C ASN A 135 -15.19 0.08 0.34
N LEU A 136 -15.37 -1.23 0.24
CA LEU A 136 -14.30 -2.19 -0.08
C LEU A 136 -13.58 -1.89 -1.40
N TYR A 137 -14.34 -1.57 -2.44
CA TYR A 137 -13.78 -1.30 -3.77
C TYR A 137 -13.14 0.08 -3.86
N ALA A 138 -13.78 1.10 -3.26
CA ALA A 138 -13.23 2.45 -3.23
C ALA A 138 -11.92 2.50 -2.44
N ALA A 139 -11.83 1.78 -1.31
CA ALA A 139 -10.61 1.64 -0.53
C ALA A 139 -9.50 0.94 -1.33
N TRP A 140 -9.84 -0.08 -2.12
CA TRP A 140 -8.87 -0.77 -2.98
C TRP A 140 -8.30 0.17 -4.05
N ILE A 141 -9.17 0.89 -4.77
CA ILE A 141 -8.74 1.87 -5.79
C ILE A 141 -7.84 2.93 -5.14
N ALA A 142 -8.27 3.52 -4.03
CA ALA A 142 -7.52 4.55 -3.33
C ALA A 142 -6.15 4.05 -2.84
N ALA A 143 -6.09 2.87 -2.24
CA ALA A 143 -4.84 2.28 -1.76
C ALA A 143 -3.88 1.97 -2.92
N VAL A 144 -4.36 1.35 -4.00
CA VAL A 144 -3.53 1.01 -5.17
C VAL A 144 -2.99 2.27 -5.85
N LEU A 145 -3.82 3.28 -6.06
CA LEU A 145 -3.40 4.55 -6.66
C LEU A 145 -2.34 5.25 -5.80
N MET A 146 -2.55 5.34 -4.49
CA MET A 146 -1.62 6.03 -3.60
C MET A 146 -0.32 5.22 -3.40
N ASN A 147 -0.40 3.90 -3.36
CA ASN A 147 0.79 3.05 -3.39
C ASN A 147 1.61 3.23 -4.68
N ALA A 148 0.98 3.53 -5.80
CA ALA A 148 1.70 3.81 -7.05
C ALA A 148 2.45 5.16 -7.04
N VAL A 149 2.01 6.11 -6.23
CA VAL A 149 2.63 7.45 -6.10
C VAL A 149 3.94 7.40 -5.31
N GLY A 150 4.04 6.55 -4.27
CA GLY A 150 5.20 6.52 -3.37
C GLY A 150 6.54 6.22 -4.06
N PRO A 151 6.64 5.24 -4.99
CA PRO A 151 7.87 5.01 -5.76
C PRO A 151 8.29 6.22 -6.60
N PHE A 152 7.32 6.99 -7.10
CA PHE A 152 7.60 8.24 -7.78
C PHE A 152 8.17 9.30 -6.81
N TYR A 153 7.64 9.38 -5.58
CA TYR A 153 8.19 10.24 -4.52
C TYR A 153 9.60 9.80 -4.11
N ALA A 154 9.86 8.49 -4.03
CA ALA A 154 11.20 7.96 -3.79
C ALA A 154 12.19 8.41 -4.88
N TRP A 155 11.80 8.29 -6.14
CA TRP A 155 12.60 8.73 -7.27
C TRP A 155 12.84 10.25 -7.24
N LEU A 156 11.81 11.02 -6.98
CA LEU A 156 11.88 12.48 -6.95
C LEU A 156 12.78 12.98 -5.80
N SER A 157 12.69 12.34 -4.62
CA SER A 157 13.54 12.69 -3.48
C SER A 157 15.02 12.49 -3.77
N VAL A 158 15.38 11.40 -4.45
CA VAL A 158 16.76 11.14 -4.88
C VAL A 158 17.21 12.10 -5.98
N LYS A 159 16.33 12.39 -6.94
CA LYS A 159 16.67 13.27 -8.07
C LYS A 159 16.91 14.72 -7.65
N LEU A 160 16.14 15.23 -6.69
CA LEU A 160 16.18 16.65 -6.27
C LEU A 160 17.12 16.87 -5.09
N GLY A 161 17.30 15.89 -4.22
CA GLY A 161 18.15 15.99 -3.04
C GLY A 161 19.64 15.90 -3.36
N ALA A 162 20.45 16.55 -2.52
CA ALA A 162 21.89 16.33 -2.50
C ALA A 162 22.17 14.98 -1.82
N HIS A 163 22.97 14.14 -2.46
CA HIS A 163 23.54 12.96 -1.79
C HIS A 163 24.81 13.39 -1.08
N THR A 164 24.87 13.20 0.22
CA THR A 164 26.08 13.31 1.02
C THR A 164 26.95 12.09 0.82
#